data_892811fe165bbe9f4c552191c6e58428
#
_entry.id   892811fe165bbe9f4c552191c6e58428
#
_cell.length_a   1.000
_cell.length_b   1.000
_cell.length_c   1.000
_cell.angle_alpha   90.00
_cell.angle_beta   90.00
_cell.angle_gamma   90.00
#
_symmetry.space_group_name_H-M   'P 1'
#
loop_
_entity.id
_entity.type
_entity.pdbx_description
1 polymer ?
#
loop_
_entity_poly.entity_id
_entity_poly.type
_entity_poly.pdbx_seq_one_letter_code
_entity_poly.pdbx_strand_id
1 'polypeptide(L)'
;MKNKYIILLLLLISFNINNSLFGQEFSFETSTINILDEGDIIVAQNGSIFFKKKNLRIKAQNFEYNKSKQTLTILKGVAEFSKNNLLIYADELYYDEVTSFLKAIGNVEIKEGLNKVSINSENIFYDINKEIIKSEFPSVINNYLNNKIQIKSFIYMVSDNLIKLNHVNIVDNDKNIYNLDKAFLNLNSKKLIGKDVSINFNNMNLDSNNSPRLKSNSISVSDEIVVLKKGIFTTCQKNDKCPPWQISAREIKHNKTKKTIYYKDAFLKIYDVPVFYFPKFFHPDPSVKRQSGFLVPKFQDSSSLGMSLNLPYYYAISNNKDFTFNPRLYSNNKYLAQSEFRQVNKGSSHIIDLSFLNDDKINKSHFFYKGSKKLNFDNFDDSNLTVKIENVSNDTYLKT
;
A
#
# COMPACT_ATOMS: atom_id res chain seq x y z
N MET A 1 -46.85 -22.81 -74.72
CA MET A 1 -45.72 -21.88 -74.37
C MET A 1 -46.09 -20.79 -73.35
N LYS A 2 -47.31 -20.65 -72.90
CA LYS A 2 -47.70 -19.59 -71.93
C LYS A 2 -47.37 -19.88 -70.47
N ASN A 3 -47.19 -21.13 -70.04
CA ASN A 3 -46.95 -21.46 -68.64
C ASN A 3 -45.47 -21.34 -68.17
N LYS A 4 -44.52 -21.30 -69.09
CA LYS A 4 -43.07 -21.15 -68.72
C LYS A 4 -42.75 -19.74 -68.23
N TYR A 5 -43.41 -18.72 -68.74
CA TYR A 5 -43.16 -17.34 -68.36
C TYR A 5 -43.81 -16.95 -67.01
N ILE A 6 -44.90 -17.61 -66.61
CA ILE A 6 -45.55 -17.44 -65.32
C ILE A 6 -44.69 -18.03 -64.19
N ILE A 7 -44.06 -19.21 -64.44
CA ILE A 7 -43.14 -19.81 -63.45
C ILE A 7 -41.85 -18.98 -63.32
N LEU A 8 -41.34 -18.42 -64.42
CA LEU A 8 -40.19 -17.51 -64.40
C LEU A 8 -40.47 -16.22 -63.68
N LEU A 9 -41.70 -15.66 -63.86
CA LEU A 9 -42.13 -14.43 -63.14
C LEU A 9 -42.34 -14.68 -61.63
N LEU A 10 -42.89 -15.83 -61.24
CA LEU A 10 -42.99 -16.26 -59.85
C LEU A 10 -41.64 -16.53 -59.20
N LEU A 11 -40.66 -17.07 -59.91
CA LEU A 11 -39.29 -17.25 -59.47
C LEU A 11 -38.54 -15.91 -59.31
N LEU A 12 -38.80 -14.92 -60.21
CA LEU A 12 -38.25 -13.57 -60.10
C LEU A 12 -38.84 -12.76 -58.92
N ILE A 13 -40.12 -12.99 -58.61
CA ILE A 13 -40.76 -12.37 -57.44
C ILE A 13 -40.29 -13.02 -56.14
N SER A 14 -39.99 -14.29 -56.09
CA SER A 14 -39.45 -14.94 -54.91
C SER A 14 -37.98 -14.56 -54.60
N PHE A 15 -37.25 -14.04 -55.62
CA PHE A 15 -35.87 -13.60 -55.42
C PHE A 15 -35.75 -12.16 -54.89
N ASN A 16 -36.83 -11.36 -54.87
CA ASN A 16 -36.81 -9.99 -54.35
C ASN A 16 -37.39 -9.84 -52.94
N ILE A 17 -37.70 -10.92 -52.22
CA ILE A 17 -38.05 -10.91 -50.82
C ILE A 17 -36.85 -11.31 -49.98
N ASN A 18 -35.69 -10.76 -50.27
CA ASN A 18 -34.61 -10.64 -49.28
C ASN A 18 -34.86 -9.36 -48.46
N ASN A 19 -36.01 -9.28 -47.82
CA ASN A 19 -36.11 -8.51 -46.61
C ASN A 19 -35.15 -9.20 -45.63
N SER A 20 -33.92 -8.68 -45.51
CA SER A 20 -33.11 -8.92 -44.37
C SER A 20 -33.98 -8.56 -43.16
N LEU A 21 -34.59 -9.56 -42.54
CA LEU A 21 -35.03 -9.46 -41.16
C LEU A 21 -33.77 -9.12 -40.36
N PHE A 22 -33.52 -7.81 -40.21
CA PHE A 22 -32.64 -7.32 -39.17
C PHE A 22 -33.29 -7.77 -37.86
N GLY A 23 -32.91 -8.97 -37.39
CA GLY A 23 -33.29 -9.43 -36.09
C GLY A 23 -32.86 -8.36 -35.08
N GLN A 24 -33.78 -7.89 -34.27
CA GLN A 24 -33.48 -6.95 -33.22
C GLN A 24 -32.24 -7.41 -32.46
N GLU A 25 -31.19 -6.61 -32.47
CA GLU A 25 -29.92 -6.93 -31.82
C GLU A 25 -30.05 -6.92 -30.29
N PHE A 26 -31.19 -6.48 -29.77
CA PHE A 26 -31.51 -6.40 -28.35
C PHE A 26 -32.91 -6.92 -28.03
N SER A 27 -33.13 -7.29 -26.78
CA SER A 27 -34.44 -7.68 -26.25
C SER A 27 -34.79 -6.89 -25.00
N PHE A 28 -36.07 -6.46 -24.89
CA PHE A 28 -36.61 -5.84 -23.68
C PHE A 28 -37.32 -6.89 -22.81
N GLU A 29 -37.08 -6.82 -21.51
CA GLU A 29 -37.80 -7.54 -20.46
C GLU A 29 -38.26 -6.47 -19.45
N THR A 30 -39.38 -5.84 -19.67
CA THR A 30 -39.87 -4.66 -18.93
C THR A 30 -41.32 -4.77 -18.55
N SER A 31 -41.76 -4.07 -17.49
CA SER A 31 -43.16 -4.09 -17.04
C SER A 31 -44.10 -3.28 -17.94
N THR A 32 -43.61 -2.19 -18.51
CA THR A 32 -44.36 -1.31 -19.42
C THR A 32 -43.48 -0.86 -20.55
N ILE A 33 -44.07 -0.78 -21.76
CA ILE A 33 -43.42 -0.24 -22.95
C ILE A 33 -44.41 0.72 -23.61
N ASN A 34 -43.98 1.96 -23.83
CA ASN A 34 -44.70 2.98 -24.60
C ASN A 34 -43.87 3.30 -25.84
N ILE A 35 -44.54 3.36 -27.00
CA ILE A 35 -43.94 3.69 -28.28
C ILE A 35 -44.43 5.06 -28.67
N LEU A 36 -43.51 6.01 -28.90
CA LEU A 36 -43.77 7.39 -29.23
C LEU A 36 -43.16 7.71 -30.59
N ASP A 37 -43.50 8.88 -31.14
CA ASP A 37 -42.95 9.43 -32.40
C ASP A 37 -42.96 8.40 -33.54
N GLU A 38 -44.18 7.89 -33.88
CA GLU A 38 -44.40 6.93 -34.97
C GLU A 38 -43.51 5.66 -34.89
N GLY A 39 -43.03 5.35 -33.70
CA GLY A 39 -42.17 4.16 -33.46
C GLY A 39 -40.69 4.45 -33.36
N ASP A 40 -40.24 5.69 -33.36
CA ASP A 40 -38.83 6.07 -33.27
C ASP A 40 -38.33 6.12 -31.83
N ILE A 41 -39.18 6.47 -30.87
CA ILE A 41 -38.81 6.49 -29.43
C ILE A 41 -39.55 5.40 -28.66
N ILE A 42 -38.81 4.58 -27.98
CA ILE A 42 -39.31 3.53 -27.07
C ILE A 42 -38.99 3.92 -25.64
N VAL A 43 -40.02 4.16 -24.83
CA VAL A 43 -39.91 4.41 -23.38
C VAL A 43 -40.36 3.17 -22.64
N ALA A 44 -39.51 2.64 -21.78
CA ALA A 44 -39.79 1.45 -20.99
C ALA A 44 -39.49 1.68 -19.50
N GLN A 45 -40.18 0.97 -18.62
CA GLN A 45 -40.03 1.10 -17.17
C GLN A 45 -39.82 -0.24 -16.50
N ASN A 46 -39.00 -0.24 -15.44
CA ASN A 46 -38.75 -1.35 -14.54
C ASN A 46 -38.43 -2.67 -15.25
N GLY A 47 -37.17 -2.86 -15.62
CA GLY A 47 -36.82 -4.08 -16.34
C GLY A 47 -35.34 -4.14 -16.75
N SER A 48 -35.11 -4.88 -17.83
CA SER A 48 -33.78 -5.02 -18.42
C SER A 48 -33.82 -5.02 -19.95
N ILE A 49 -32.73 -4.54 -20.52
CA ILE A 49 -32.41 -4.61 -21.94
C ILE A 49 -31.19 -5.46 -22.13
N PHE A 50 -31.22 -6.41 -23.05
CA PHE A 50 -30.09 -7.30 -23.32
C PHE A 50 -29.58 -7.13 -24.75
N PHE A 51 -28.35 -6.67 -24.92
CA PHE A 51 -27.62 -6.57 -26.19
C PHE A 51 -26.78 -7.83 -26.40
N LYS A 52 -27.29 -8.77 -27.18
CA LYS A 52 -26.69 -10.12 -27.37
C LYS A 52 -25.26 -10.06 -27.89
N LYS A 53 -24.99 -9.25 -28.92
CA LYS A 53 -23.65 -9.12 -29.54
C LYS A 53 -22.57 -8.63 -28.59
N LYS A 54 -22.96 -7.85 -27.56
CA LYS A 54 -22.01 -7.26 -26.61
C LYS A 54 -21.99 -7.96 -25.24
N ASN A 55 -22.84 -8.98 -25.04
CA ASN A 55 -23.06 -9.60 -23.73
C ASN A 55 -23.32 -8.56 -22.63
N LEU A 56 -24.04 -7.49 -23.02
CA LEU A 56 -24.37 -6.36 -22.17
C LEU A 56 -25.85 -6.45 -21.76
N ARG A 57 -26.11 -6.56 -20.47
CA ARG A 57 -27.44 -6.42 -19.88
C ARG A 57 -27.49 -5.12 -19.09
N ILE A 58 -28.50 -4.29 -19.35
CA ILE A 58 -28.73 -3.05 -18.61
C ILE A 58 -30.06 -3.18 -17.86
N LYS A 59 -30.01 -3.02 -16.55
CA LYS A 59 -31.19 -3.02 -15.67
C LYS A 59 -31.40 -1.61 -15.15
N ALA A 60 -32.65 -1.12 -15.19
CA ALA A 60 -32.98 0.21 -14.68
C ALA A 60 -34.46 0.40 -14.38
N GLN A 61 -34.77 1.57 -13.80
CA GLN A 61 -36.16 2.00 -13.57
C GLN A 61 -36.77 2.61 -14.81
N ASN A 62 -36.01 3.42 -15.55
CA ASN A 62 -36.49 4.11 -16.75
C ASN A 62 -35.50 3.95 -17.89
N PHE A 63 -36.04 3.68 -19.09
CA PHE A 63 -35.29 3.55 -20.34
C PHE A 63 -35.93 4.45 -21.41
N GLU A 64 -35.09 5.09 -22.18
CA GLU A 64 -35.49 5.80 -23.41
C GLU A 64 -34.53 5.35 -24.52
N TYR A 65 -35.07 4.62 -25.49
CA TYR A 65 -34.31 4.17 -26.66
C TYR A 65 -34.79 4.95 -27.91
N ASN A 66 -33.85 5.62 -28.55
CA ASN A 66 -34.08 6.29 -29.80
C ASN A 66 -33.59 5.39 -30.95
N LYS A 67 -34.51 4.90 -31.78
CA LYS A 67 -34.27 3.94 -32.84
C LYS A 67 -33.48 4.53 -34.01
N SER A 68 -33.82 5.78 -34.44
CA SER A 68 -33.13 6.45 -35.54
C SER A 68 -31.65 6.75 -35.19
N LYS A 69 -31.38 7.12 -33.95
CA LYS A 69 -30.03 7.40 -33.47
C LYS A 69 -29.32 6.16 -32.93
N GLN A 70 -30.01 5.07 -32.67
CA GLN A 70 -29.54 3.85 -32.01
C GLN A 70 -28.86 4.17 -30.67
N THR A 71 -29.50 5.01 -29.85
CA THR A 71 -28.99 5.45 -28.55
C THR A 71 -29.99 5.11 -27.45
N LEU A 72 -29.44 4.71 -26.29
CA LEU A 72 -30.22 4.37 -25.12
C LEU A 72 -29.78 5.26 -23.94
N THR A 73 -30.76 5.96 -23.37
CA THR A 73 -30.61 6.76 -22.14
C THR A 73 -31.31 6.05 -21.00
N ILE A 74 -30.67 5.95 -19.85
CA ILE A 74 -31.13 5.21 -18.68
C ILE A 74 -30.96 6.08 -17.44
N LEU A 75 -31.98 6.13 -16.59
CA LEU A 75 -31.92 6.77 -15.29
C LEU A 75 -31.89 5.71 -14.19
N LYS A 76 -30.92 5.85 -13.26
CA LYS A 76 -30.68 4.94 -12.14
C LYS A 76 -30.58 3.49 -12.57
N GLY A 77 -29.48 3.15 -13.23
CA GLY A 77 -29.29 1.83 -13.82
C GLY A 77 -27.98 1.17 -13.48
N VAL A 78 -27.89 -0.10 -13.87
CA VAL A 78 -26.67 -0.90 -13.82
C VAL A 78 -26.44 -1.56 -15.17
N ALA A 79 -25.25 -1.40 -15.72
CA ALA A 79 -24.76 -2.12 -16.89
C ALA A 79 -23.93 -3.33 -16.45
N GLU A 80 -24.37 -4.52 -16.85
CA GLU A 80 -23.75 -5.81 -16.52
C GLU A 80 -23.04 -6.38 -17.75
N PHE A 81 -21.74 -6.58 -17.69
CA PHE A 81 -20.93 -7.19 -18.73
C PHE A 81 -20.55 -8.61 -18.29
N SER A 82 -21.28 -9.61 -18.78
CA SER A 82 -21.11 -11.01 -18.35
C SER A 82 -19.73 -11.58 -18.69
N LYS A 83 -19.11 -11.12 -19.80
CA LYS A 83 -17.79 -11.60 -20.24
C LYS A 83 -16.69 -11.37 -19.18
N ASN A 84 -16.72 -10.24 -18.50
CA ASN A 84 -15.65 -9.79 -17.60
C ASN A 84 -16.11 -9.67 -16.14
N ASN A 85 -17.32 -10.14 -15.81
CA ASN A 85 -17.96 -9.96 -14.50
C ASN A 85 -17.91 -8.50 -14.01
N LEU A 86 -18.12 -7.56 -14.93
CA LEU A 86 -18.04 -6.13 -14.68
C LEU A 86 -19.44 -5.55 -14.50
N LEU A 87 -19.64 -4.82 -13.41
CA LEU A 87 -20.87 -4.09 -13.12
C LEU A 87 -20.56 -2.59 -13.05
N ILE A 88 -21.36 -1.78 -13.75
CA ILE A 88 -21.24 -0.32 -13.73
C ILE A 88 -22.58 0.25 -13.29
N TYR A 89 -22.61 0.84 -12.10
CA TYR A 89 -23.74 1.55 -11.52
C TYR A 89 -23.57 3.04 -11.78
N ALA A 90 -24.66 3.76 -12.09
CA ALA A 90 -24.65 5.21 -12.23
C ALA A 90 -26.06 5.79 -12.05
N ASP A 91 -26.11 7.10 -11.78
CA ASP A 91 -27.38 7.83 -11.79
C ASP A 91 -27.94 7.95 -13.20
N GLU A 92 -27.06 8.11 -14.22
CA GLU A 92 -27.41 8.16 -15.63
C GLU A 92 -26.41 7.32 -16.44
N LEU A 93 -26.94 6.51 -17.37
CA LEU A 93 -26.17 5.76 -18.36
C LEU A 93 -26.65 6.16 -19.77
N TYR A 94 -25.72 6.48 -20.64
CA TYR A 94 -25.93 6.71 -22.05
C TYR A 94 -25.14 5.69 -22.86
N TYR A 95 -25.85 4.90 -23.68
CA TYR A 95 -25.24 3.89 -24.54
C TYR A 95 -25.52 4.18 -25.99
N ASP A 96 -24.48 4.29 -26.80
CA ASP A 96 -24.50 4.41 -28.25
C ASP A 96 -24.17 3.04 -28.87
N GLU A 97 -25.17 2.47 -29.55
CA GLU A 97 -25.04 1.12 -30.12
C GLU A 97 -24.14 1.12 -31.35
N VAL A 98 -24.14 2.19 -32.15
CA VAL A 98 -23.32 2.31 -33.39
C VAL A 98 -21.86 2.34 -33.04
N THR A 99 -21.45 3.15 -32.10
CA THR A 99 -20.07 3.34 -31.69
C THR A 99 -19.67 2.34 -30.61
N SER A 100 -20.62 1.67 -29.94
CA SER A 100 -20.44 0.82 -28.77
C SER A 100 -19.77 1.54 -27.61
N PHE A 101 -20.12 2.81 -27.40
CA PHE A 101 -19.67 3.61 -26.27
C PHE A 101 -20.74 3.67 -25.17
N LEU A 102 -20.32 3.41 -23.94
CA LEU A 102 -21.12 3.65 -22.74
C LEU A 102 -20.53 4.82 -21.96
N LYS A 103 -21.34 5.83 -21.68
CA LYS A 103 -21.05 6.93 -20.77
C LYS A 103 -21.86 6.73 -19.50
N ALA A 104 -21.22 6.82 -18.32
CA ALA A 104 -21.92 6.79 -17.05
C ALA A 104 -21.62 8.07 -16.27
N ILE A 105 -22.67 8.68 -15.69
CA ILE A 105 -22.65 9.99 -15.05
C ILE A 105 -23.32 9.90 -13.68
N GLY A 106 -22.72 10.55 -12.70
CA GLY A 106 -23.25 10.68 -11.34
C GLY A 106 -23.11 9.40 -10.52
N ASN A 107 -22.44 9.49 -9.37
CA ASN A 107 -22.24 8.41 -8.39
C ASN A 107 -21.82 7.08 -9.04
N VAL A 108 -20.92 7.15 -10.03
CA VAL A 108 -20.49 5.96 -10.78
C VAL A 108 -19.71 5.02 -9.86
N GLU A 109 -20.14 3.75 -9.81
CA GLU A 109 -19.41 2.67 -9.14
C GLU A 109 -19.17 1.53 -10.12
N ILE A 110 -17.89 1.23 -10.38
CA ILE A 110 -17.46 0.08 -11.17
C ILE A 110 -17.09 -1.03 -10.19
N LYS A 111 -17.73 -2.21 -10.31
CA LYS A 111 -17.38 -3.41 -9.54
C LYS A 111 -16.80 -4.46 -10.45
N GLU A 112 -15.60 -4.91 -10.11
CA GLU A 112 -14.97 -6.06 -10.72
C GLU A 112 -15.18 -7.26 -9.81
N GLY A 113 -15.93 -8.26 -10.30
CA GLY A 113 -16.44 -9.35 -9.45
C GLY A 113 -15.39 -10.35 -8.99
N LEU A 114 -14.31 -10.57 -9.75
CA LEU A 114 -13.30 -11.58 -9.45
C LEU A 114 -12.38 -11.12 -8.30
N ASN A 115 -11.93 -9.88 -8.32
CA ASN A 115 -10.95 -9.34 -7.37
C ASN A 115 -11.59 -8.54 -6.22
N LYS A 116 -12.92 -8.37 -6.23
CA LYS A 116 -13.68 -7.60 -5.23
C LYS A 116 -13.20 -6.15 -5.08
N VAL A 117 -12.65 -5.58 -6.14
CA VAL A 117 -12.21 -4.18 -6.20
C VAL A 117 -13.36 -3.33 -6.73
N SER A 118 -13.59 -2.18 -6.13
CA SER A 118 -14.52 -1.18 -6.67
C SER A 118 -13.82 0.14 -6.95
N ILE A 119 -14.27 0.81 -8.03
CA ILE A 119 -13.79 2.13 -8.44
C ILE A 119 -14.98 3.08 -8.44
N ASN A 120 -14.90 4.14 -7.63
CA ASN A 120 -15.90 5.19 -7.58
C ASN A 120 -15.38 6.41 -8.32
N SER A 121 -16.23 7.00 -9.17
CA SER A 121 -15.95 8.18 -9.97
C SER A 121 -17.20 9.02 -10.15
N GLU A 122 -17.08 10.26 -10.59
CA GLU A 122 -18.21 11.09 -10.98
C GLU A 122 -18.71 10.73 -12.38
N ASN A 123 -17.77 10.55 -13.33
CA ASN A 123 -18.08 10.21 -14.70
C ASN A 123 -17.05 9.23 -15.26
N ILE A 124 -17.52 8.33 -16.15
CA ILE A 124 -16.65 7.44 -16.91
C ILE A 124 -17.10 7.33 -18.37
N PHE A 125 -16.15 6.94 -19.22
CA PHE A 125 -16.36 6.56 -20.62
C PHE A 125 -15.84 5.15 -20.85
N TYR A 126 -16.68 4.26 -21.35
CA TYR A 126 -16.30 2.88 -21.67
C TYR A 126 -16.40 2.60 -23.15
N ASP A 127 -15.28 2.39 -23.83
CA ASP A 127 -15.20 1.84 -25.18
C ASP A 127 -15.31 0.32 -25.09
N ILE A 128 -16.49 -0.23 -25.34
CA ILE A 128 -16.79 -1.65 -25.19
C ILE A 128 -16.00 -2.49 -26.22
N ASN A 129 -15.77 -1.97 -27.41
CA ASN A 129 -15.04 -2.68 -28.47
C ASN A 129 -13.55 -2.84 -28.10
N LYS A 130 -12.93 -1.84 -27.46
CA LYS A 130 -11.55 -1.88 -27.00
C LYS A 130 -11.39 -2.40 -25.57
N GLU A 131 -12.51 -2.58 -24.87
CA GLU A 131 -12.55 -2.96 -23.47
C GLU A 131 -11.74 -1.97 -22.57
N ILE A 132 -11.89 -0.65 -22.83
CA ILE A 132 -11.16 0.40 -22.12
C ILE A 132 -12.14 1.36 -21.43
N ILE A 133 -12.05 1.46 -20.11
CA ILE A 133 -12.77 2.45 -19.31
C ILE A 133 -11.81 3.60 -18.96
N LYS A 134 -12.29 4.85 -19.11
CA LYS A 134 -11.53 6.06 -18.79
C LYS A 134 -12.33 6.98 -17.88
N SER A 135 -11.61 7.66 -16.98
CA SER A 135 -12.11 8.81 -16.26
C SER A 135 -11.05 9.89 -16.15
N GLU A 136 -11.42 11.13 -16.43
CA GLU A 136 -10.61 12.33 -16.19
C GLU A 136 -10.98 13.01 -14.86
N PHE A 137 -11.91 12.42 -14.11
CA PHE A 137 -12.41 12.94 -12.83
C PHE A 137 -11.71 12.27 -11.64
N PRO A 138 -11.60 12.99 -10.50
CA PRO A 138 -11.11 12.40 -9.26
C PRO A 138 -11.90 11.14 -8.92
N SER A 139 -11.18 10.08 -8.62
CA SER A 139 -11.76 8.76 -8.41
C SER A 139 -11.11 8.06 -7.22
N VAL A 140 -11.79 7.06 -6.68
CA VAL A 140 -11.32 6.29 -5.52
C VAL A 140 -11.41 4.80 -5.85
N ILE A 141 -10.29 4.10 -5.70
CA ILE A 141 -10.26 2.62 -5.75
C ILE A 141 -10.31 2.09 -4.32
N ASN A 142 -11.30 1.26 -4.03
CA ASN A 142 -11.50 0.64 -2.72
C ASN A 142 -11.05 -0.82 -2.73
N ASN A 143 -10.77 -1.35 -1.53
CA ASN A 143 -10.44 -2.75 -1.27
C ASN A 143 -9.13 -3.23 -1.94
N TYR A 144 -8.22 -2.31 -2.31
CA TYR A 144 -6.88 -2.70 -2.72
C TYR A 144 -6.00 -2.88 -1.47
N LEU A 145 -5.64 -4.12 -1.13
CA LEU A 145 -4.82 -4.45 0.05
C LEU A 145 -5.34 -3.77 1.34
N ASN A 146 -6.67 -3.71 1.50
CA ASN A 146 -7.38 -3.02 2.60
C ASN A 146 -7.15 -1.50 2.65
N ASN A 147 -6.63 -0.89 1.59
CA ASN A 147 -6.42 0.55 1.49
C ASN A 147 -7.38 1.20 0.50
N LYS A 148 -7.55 2.51 0.64
CA LYS A 148 -8.19 3.38 -0.36
C LYS A 148 -7.12 4.09 -1.17
N ILE A 149 -7.24 4.05 -2.50
CA ILE A 149 -6.37 4.76 -3.42
C ILE A 149 -7.16 5.91 -4.02
N GLN A 150 -6.75 7.14 -3.75
CA GLN A 150 -7.29 8.33 -4.40
C GLN A 150 -6.46 8.65 -5.64
N ILE A 151 -7.12 8.98 -6.75
CA ILE A 151 -6.49 9.24 -8.04
C ILE A 151 -7.15 10.42 -8.72
N LYS A 152 -6.40 11.15 -9.54
CA LYS A 152 -6.95 12.26 -10.33
C LYS A 152 -7.68 11.77 -11.59
N SER A 153 -7.11 10.77 -12.25
CA SER A 153 -7.70 10.16 -13.45
C SER A 153 -7.19 8.73 -13.64
N PHE A 154 -7.89 7.93 -14.42
CA PHE A 154 -7.47 6.55 -14.71
C PHE A 154 -7.84 6.08 -16.10
N ILE A 155 -7.14 5.02 -16.57
CA ILE A 155 -7.49 4.21 -17.73
C ILE A 155 -7.46 2.76 -17.29
N TYR A 156 -8.60 2.08 -17.33
CA TYR A 156 -8.72 0.66 -16.99
C TYR A 156 -8.83 -0.17 -18.28
N MET A 157 -7.85 -0.99 -18.56
CA MET A 157 -7.82 -2.00 -19.61
C MET A 157 -8.45 -3.28 -19.03
N VAL A 158 -9.73 -3.49 -19.33
CA VAL A 158 -10.56 -4.51 -18.68
C VAL A 158 -10.07 -5.93 -19.04
N SER A 159 -9.68 -6.17 -20.30
CA SER A 159 -9.13 -7.46 -20.76
C SER A 159 -7.88 -7.90 -20.01
N ASP A 160 -7.03 -6.94 -19.65
CA ASP A 160 -5.73 -7.19 -19.02
C ASP A 160 -5.79 -7.13 -17.49
N ASN A 161 -6.94 -6.71 -16.94
CA ASN A 161 -7.11 -6.37 -15.52
C ASN A 161 -6.04 -5.37 -15.03
N LEU A 162 -5.71 -4.40 -15.87
CA LEU A 162 -4.65 -3.43 -15.64
C LEU A 162 -5.21 -2.00 -15.63
N ILE A 163 -4.96 -1.29 -14.53
CA ILE A 163 -5.37 0.11 -14.37
C ILE A 163 -4.14 1.01 -14.38
N LYS A 164 -4.10 1.95 -15.33
CA LYS A 164 -3.15 3.06 -15.36
C LYS A 164 -3.72 4.21 -14.53
N LEU A 165 -2.96 4.69 -13.56
CA LEU A 165 -3.36 5.70 -12.58
C LEU A 165 -2.50 6.94 -12.72
N ASN A 166 -3.09 8.11 -12.59
CA ASN A 166 -2.39 9.39 -12.57
C ASN A 166 -2.65 10.11 -11.24
N HIS A 167 -1.60 10.72 -10.67
CA HIS A 167 -1.61 11.44 -9.39
C HIS A 167 -2.27 10.62 -8.28
N VAL A 168 -1.55 9.63 -7.84
CA VAL A 168 -2.02 8.62 -6.88
C VAL A 168 -1.68 9.06 -5.46
N ASN A 169 -2.67 9.05 -4.57
CA ASN A 169 -2.50 9.23 -3.13
C ASN A 169 -3.04 7.99 -2.41
N ILE A 170 -2.21 7.38 -1.58
CA ILE A 170 -2.57 6.21 -0.76
C ILE A 170 -2.29 6.56 0.69
N VAL A 171 -3.26 6.31 1.55
CA VAL A 171 -3.08 6.35 3.00
C VAL A 171 -3.21 4.92 3.52
N ASP A 172 -2.12 4.40 4.11
CA ASP A 172 -2.12 3.05 4.66
C ASP A 172 -2.72 3.00 6.09
N ASN A 173 -2.81 1.79 6.65
CA ASN A 173 -3.38 1.56 7.98
C ASN A 173 -2.58 2.25 9.10
N ASP A 174 -1.28 2.46 8.89
CA ASP A 174 -0.38 3.16 9.82
C ASP A 174 -0.41 4.68 9.61
N LYS A 175 -1.30 5.18 8.73
CA LYS A 175 -1.47 6.58 8.32
C LYS A 175 -0.25 7.16 7.59
N ASN A 176 0.59 6.31 6.99
CA ASN A 176 1.61 6.78 6.07
C ASN A 176 0.97 7.22 4.75
N ILE A 177 1.48 8.32 4.19
CA ILE A 177 0.96 8.92 2.96
C ILE A 177 1.94 8.65 1.82
N TYR A 178 1.46 7.96 0.78
CA TYR A 178 2.21 7.69 -0.45
C TYR A 178 1.64 8.54 -1.57
N ASN A 179 2.47 9.35 -2.20
CA ASN A 179 2.12 10.11 -3.40
C ASN A 179 2.96 9.61 -4.57
N LEU A 180 2.32 9.31 -5.70
CA LEU A 180 2.97 8.88 -6.93
C LEU A 180 2.43 9.70 -8.10
N ASP A 181 3.28 10.10 -9.04
CA ASP A 181 2.83 10.80 -10.24
C ASP A 181 2.03 9.86 -11.15
N LYS A 182 2.58 8.68 -11.44
CA LYS A 182 1.94 7.66 -12.27
C LYS A 182 2.13 6.28 -11.66
N ALA A 183 1.09 5.43 -11.79
CA ALA A 183 1.17 4.04 -11.39
C ALA A 183 0.39 3.12 -12.33
N PHE A 184 0.75 1.84 -12.29
CA PHE A 184 0.01 0.74 -12.89
C PHE A 184 -0.38 -0.23 -11.78
N LEU A 185 -1.66 -0.55 -11.72
CA LEU A 185 -2.23 -1.51 -10.80
C LEU A 185 -2.75 -2.72 -11.59
N ASN A 186 -2.15 -3.88 -11.37
CA ASN A 186 -2.65 -5.14 -11.92
C ASN A 186 -3.55 -5.80 -10.88
N LEU A 187 -4.82 -5.98 -11.19
CA LEU A 187 -5.82 -6.51 -10.28
C LEU A 187 -5.61 -8.00 -9.99
N ASN A 188 -5.16 -8.78 -10.97
CA ASN A 188 -4.94 -10.23 -10.81
C ASN A 188 -3.80 -10.54 -9.85
N SER A 189 -2.65 -9.88 -10.03
CA SER A 189 -1.47 -10.07 -9.18
C SER A 189 -1.46 -9.18 -7.94
N LYS A 190 -2.42 -8.26 -7.80
CA LYS A 190 -2.49 -7.23 -6.76
C LYS A 190 -1.18 -6.45 -6.63
N LYS A 191 -0.48 -6.25 -7.75
CA LYS A 191 0.80 -5.55 -7.79
C LYS A 191 0.62 -4.13 -8.31
N LEU A 192 1.14 -3.17 -7.55
CA LEU A 192 1.21 -1.77 -7.96
C LEU A 192 2.66 -1.42 -8.28
N ILE A 193 2.89 -0.81 -9.44
CA ILE A 193 4.19 -0.27 -9.85
C ILE A 193 3.98 1.21 -10.15
N GLY A 194 4.80 2.07 -9.54
CA GLY A 194 4.67 3.51 -9.72
C GLY A 194 6.03 4.20 -9.86
N LYS A 195 5.99 5.47 -10.25
CA LYS A 195 7.17 6.32 -10.37
C LYS A 195 6.95 7.69 -9.73
N ASP A 196 8.06 8.40 -9.51
CA ASP A 196 8.11 9.72 -8.87
C ASP A 196 7.40 9.70 -7.51
N VAL A 197 7.95 8.88 -6.62
CA VAL A 197 7.34 8.49 -5.35
C VAL A 197 7.78 9.40 -4.22
N SER A 198 6.83 9.86 -3.43
CA SER A 198 7.06 10.55 -2.16
C SER A 198 6.25 9.88 -1.06
N ILE A 199 6.92 9.46 0.01
CA ILE A 199 6.30 8.83 1.17
C ILE A 199 6.53 9.73 2.38
N ASN A 200 5.46 10.09 3.08
CA ASN A 200 5.51 10.75 4.38
C ASN A 200 5.06 9.73 5.44
N PHE A 201 5.97 9.38 6.33
CA PHE A 201 5.66 8.43 7.41
C PHE A 201 4.97 9.15 8.57
N ASN A 202 4.09 8.42 9.24
CA ASN A 202 3.40 8.93 10.42
C ASN A 202 4.35 9.00 11.62
N ASN A 203 4.31 10.11 12.35
CA ASN A 203 5.24 10.45 13.42
C ASN A 203 4.87 9.90 14.82
N MET A 204 3.88 9.01 14.95
CA MET A 204 3.33 8.63 16.26
C MET A 204 4.37 8.13 17.28
N ASN A 205 5.55 7.65 16.86
CA ASN A 205 6.58 7.08 17.74
C ASN A 205 7.91 7.84 17.70
N LEU A 206 7.95 9.01 17.05
CA LEU A 206 9.14 9.84 16.94
C LEU A 206 8.91 11.19 17.61
N ASP A 207 10.00 11.88 17.96
CA ASP A 207 9.93 13.25 18.45
C ASP A 207 9.16 14.15 17.47
N SER A 208 8.34 15.07 17.97
CA SER A 208 7.53 16.02 17.19
C SER A 208 8.34 16.87 16.21
N ASN A 209 9.64 17.02 16.46
CA ASN A 209 10.58 17.72 15.58
C ASN A 209 11.04 16.90 14.37
N ASN A 210 10.70 15.61 14.29
CA ASN A 210 11.07 14.76 13.17
C ASN A 210 9.97 14.71 12.11
N SER A 211 10.39 14.72 10.85
CA SER A 211 9.49 14.57 9.68
C SER A 211 10.01 13.46 8.76
N PRO A 212 9.83 12.18 9.16
CA PRO A 212 10.35 11.06 8.40
C PRO A 212 9.70 10.98 7.03
N ARG A 213 10.54 10.98 6.01
CA ARG A 213 10.09 10.97 4.61
C ARG A 213 11.06 10.23 3.71
N LEU A 214 10.52 9.71 2.63
CA LEU A 214 11.28 9.02 1.60
C LEU A 214 10.85 9.52 0.22
N LYS A 215 11.80 9.76 -0.67
CA LYS A 215 11.58 9.99 -2.10
C LYS A 215 12.24 8.87 -2.89
N SER A 216 11.65 8.46 -4.01
CA SER A 216 12.19 7.40 -4.85
C SER A 216 11.75 7.58 -6.30
N ASN A 217 12.59 7.15 -7.25
CA ASN A 217 12.24 7.19 -8.67
C ASN A 217 11.12 6.20 -9.02
N SER A 218 11.09 5.04 -8.35
CA SER A 218 10.05 4.04 -8.59
C SER A 218 9.77 3.20 -7.36
N ILE A 219 8.54 2.69 -7.31
CA ILE A 219 8.05 1.78 -6.29
C ILE A 219 7.40 0.56 -6.95
N SER A 220 7.58 -0.60 -6.33
CA SER A 220 6.80 -1.81 -6.60
C SER A 220 6.23 -2.32 -5.28
N VAL A 221 4.93 -2.40 -5.19
CA VAL A 221 4.19 -2.84 -4.01
C VAL A 221 3.51 -4.17 -4.31
N SER A 222 3.69 -5.13 -3.42
CA SER A 222 2.93 -6.38 -3.34
C SER A 222 2.44 -6.57 -1.90
N ASP A 223 1.71 -7.64 -1.62
CA ASP A 223 1.15 -7.92 -0.29
C ASP A 223 2.22 -7.84 0.81
N GLU A 224 3.36 -8.48 0.60
CA GLU A 224 4.39 -8.65 1.62
C GLU A 224 5.60 -7.73 1.46
N ILE A 225 5.84 -7.24 0.25
CA ILE A 225 7.11 -6.60 -0.11
C ILE A 225 6.87 -5.28 -0.83
N VAL A 226 7.54 -4.23 -0.35
CA VAL A 226 7.66 -2.96 -1.05
C VAL A 226 9.13 -2.78 -1.47
N VAL A 227 9.36 -2.51 -2.75
CA VAL A 227 10.70 -2.24 -3.30
C VAL A 227 10.71 -0.85 -3.89
N LEU A 228 11.66 -0.03 -3.46
CA LEU A 228 11.90 1.32 -3.97
C LEU A 228 13.30 1.36 -4.61
N LYS A 229 13.40 2.02 -5.78
CA LYS A 229 14.68 2.19 -6.47
C LYS A 229 15.12 3.64 -6.47
N LYS A 230 16.42 3.86 -6.21
CA LYS A 230 17.04 5.18 -6.04
C LYS A 230 16.30 5.98 -4.97
N GLY A 231 16.18 5.38 -3.77
CA GLY A 231 15.48 5.96 -2.64
C GLY A 231 16.38 6.88 -1.82
N ILE A 232 15.79 7.95 -1.29
CA ILE A 232 16.43 8.88 -0.35
C ILE A 232 15.52 9.01 0.84
N PHE A 233 16.03 8.67 2.02
CA PHE A 233 15.32 8.73 3.30
C PHE A 233 15.96 9.75 4.23
N THR A 234 15.15 10.52 4.95
CA THR A 234 15.57 11.39 6.06
C THR A 234 14.46 11.57 7.07
N THR A 235 14.81 11.94 8.31
CA THR A 235 13.85 12.36 9.35
C THR A 235 13.91 13.85 9.66
N CYS A 236 14.79 14.62 9.01
CA CYS A 236 14.95 16.05 9.24
C CYS A 236 13.66 16.82 8.97
N GLN A 237 13.50 18.00 9.56
CA GLN A 237 12.34 18.86 9.34
C GLN A 237 12.15 19.23 7.86
N LYS A 238 10.91 19.44 7.43
CA LYS A 238 10.57 19.78 6.04
C LYS A 238 11.07 21.16 5.61
N ASN A 239 11.31 22.04 6.55
CA ASN A 239 11.69 23.43 6.28
C ASN A 239 13.17 23.58 5.88
N ASP A 240 13.97 22.56 6.09
CA ASP A 240 15.37 22.54 5.66
C ASP A 240 15.46 22.25 4.17
N LYS A 241 15.96 23.21 3.40
CA LYS A 241 16.16 23.03 1.94
C LYS A 241 17.09 21.85 1.63
N CYS A 242 18.10 21.64 2.47
CA CYS A 242 19.01 20.51 2.44
C CYS A 242 18.98 19.83 3.81
N PRO A 243 18.50 18.59 3.93
CA PRO A 243 18.46 17.92 5.22
C PRO A 243 19.88 17.72 5.77
N PRO A 244 20.14 18.00 7.07
CA PRO A 244 21.44 17.80 7.68
C PRO A 244 22.00 16.40 7.47
N TRP A 245 21.13 15.39 7.40
CA TRP A 245 21.53 14.03 7.05
C TRP A 245 20.47 13.32 6.21
N GLN A 246 20.92 12.40 5.36
CA GLN A 246 20.06 11.52 4.58
C GLN A 246 20.75 10.21 4.24
N ILE A 247 19.96 9.16 4.05
CA ILE A 247 20.43 7.88 3.50
C ILE A 247 19.91 7.78 2.07
N SER A 248 20.81 7.71 1.10
CA SER A 248 20.49 7.42 -0.30
C SER A 248 20.87 5.98 -0.60
N ALA A 249 20.00 5.23 -1.28
CA ALA A 249 20.27 3.83 -1.62
C ALA A 249 19.82 3.51 -3.05
N ARG A 250 20.53 2.59 -3.71
CA ARG A 250 20.13 2.09 -5.02
C ARG A 250 18.82 1.33 -4.96
N GLU A 251 18.64 0.53 -3.88
CA GLU A 251 17.40 -0.20 -3.62
C GLU A 251 17.09 -0.18 -2.12
N ILE A 252 15.81 0.05 -1.80
CA ILE A 252 15.26 -0.07 -0.45
C ILE A 252 14.15 -1.12 -0.53
N LYS A 253 14.24 -2.18 0.25
CA LYS A 253 13.27 -3.26 0.30
C LYS A 253 12.66 -3.36 1.69
N HIS A 254 11.39 -3.04 1.83
CA HIS A 254 10.63 -3.25 3.05
C HIS A 254 9.91 -4.61 3.00
N ASN A 255 10.24 -5.50 3.90
CA ASN A 255 9.53 -6.75 4.10
C ASN A 255 8.55 -6.56 5.26
N LYS A 256 7.25 -6.48 4.95
CA LYS A 256 6.19 -6.23 5.92
C LYS A 256 6.01 -7.38 6.90
N THR A 257 6.17 -8.62 6.45
CA THR A 257 6.07 -9.83 7.29
C THR A 257 7.19 -9.88 8.32
N LYS A 258 8.44 -9.62 7.89
CA LYS A 258 9.62 -9.58 8.78
C LYS A 258 9.75 -8.25 9.51
N LYS A 259 8.94 -7.26 9.19
CA LYS A 259 9.03 -5.89 9.70
C LYS A 259 10.45 -5.33 9.66
N THR A 260 11.11 -5.48 8.51
CA THR A 260 12.52 -5.12 8.33
C THR A 260 12.71 -4.38 7.02
N ILE A 261 13.47 -3.31 7.05
CA ILE A 261 13.86 -2.50 5.90
C ILE A 261 15.31 -2.80 5.55
N TYR A 262 15.54 -3.26 4.33
CA TYR A 262 16.87 -3.58 3.77
C TYR A 262 17.28 -2.52 2.78
N TYR A 263 18.54 -2.13 2.83
CA TYR A 263 19.17 -1.18 1.91
C TYR A 263 20.29 -1.88 1.15
N LYS A 264 20.40 -1.56 -0.13
CA LYS A 264 21.49 -2.03 -0.99
C LYS A 264 22.19 -0.84 -1.62
N ASP A 265 23.52 -0.84 -1.55
CA ASP A 265 24.40 0.25 -2.01
C ASP A 265 23.92 1.60 -1.45
N ALA A 266 23.98 1.72 -0.14
CA ALA A 266 23.51 2.89 0.59
C ALA A 266 24.68 3.82 0.97
N PHE A 267 24.43 5.11 0.88
CA PHE A 267 25.33 6.17 1.34
C PHE A 267 24.65 6.99 2.42
N LEU A 268 25.30 7.11 3.57
CA LEU A 268 24.98 8.16 4.53
C LEU A 268 25.59 9.47 4.01
N LYS A 269 24.76 10.48 3.86
CA LYS A 269 25.18 11.82 3.45
C LYS A 269 24.90 12.82 4.55
N ILE A 270 25.83 13.73 4.76
CA ILE A 270 25.71 14.89 5.62
C ILE A 270 25.82 16.13 4.73
N TYR A 271 24.79 16.99 4.70
CA TYR A 271 24.66 18.12 3.79
C TYR A 271 25.02 17.75 2.32
N ASP A 272 24.44 16.63 1.83
CA ASP A 272 24.66 16.04 0.50
C ASP A 272 26.04 15.44 0.24
N VAL A 273 27.01 15.58 1.16
CA VAL A 273 28.33 14.97 1.04
C VAL A 273 28.27 13.51 1.53
N PRO A 274 28.63 12.51 0.70
CA PRO A 274 28.68 11.13 1.12
C PRO A 274 29.83 10.91 2.12
N VAL A 275 29.49 10.53 3.36
CA VAL A 275 30.47 10.31 4.45
C VAL A 275 30.67 8.84 4.78
N PHE A 276 29.71 7.99 4.46
CA PHE A 276 29.81 6.55 4.71
C PHE A 276 29.08 5.73 3.66
N TYR A 277 29.64 4.58 3.26
CA TYR A 277 29.07 3.64 2.31
C TYR A 277 28.76 2.31 2.98
N PHE A 278 27.52 1.84 2.77
CA PHE A 278 27.05 0.54 3.22
C PHE A 278 26.66 -0.33 2.01
N PRO A 279 27.42 -1.39 1.68
CA PRO A 279 27.05 -2.30 0.59
C PRO A 279 25.69 -2.96 0.83
N LYS A 280 25.43 -3.36 2.07
CA LYS A 280 24.16 -3.87 2.58
C LYS A 280 23.98 -3.38 4.00
N PHE A 281 22.78 -2.91 4.27
CA PHE A 281 22.39 -2.43 5.59
C PHE A 281 20.93 -2.78 5.82
N PHE A 282 20.52 -3.00 7.04
CA PHE A 282 19.13 -3.19 7.39
C PHE A 282 18.83 -2.61 8.78
N HIS A 283 17.59 -2.22 8.98
CA HIS A 283 17.09 -1.86 10.29
C HIS A 283 15.62 -2.30 10.42
N PRO A 284 15.10 -2.40 11.66
CA PRO A 284 13.70 -2.69 11.88
C PRO A 284 12.79 -1.60 11.30
N ASP A 285 11.59 -2.00 10.93
CA ASP A 285 10.49 -1.08 10.65
C ASP A 285 10.20 -0.23 11.92
N PRO A 286 9.86 1.06 11.79
CA PRO A 286 9.52 1.93 12.94
C PRO A 286 8.39 1.40 13.85
N SER A 287 7.54 0.51 13.35
CA SER A 287 6.50 -0.15 14.16
C SER A 287 7.04 -1.20 15.14
N VAL A 288 8.29 -1.63 14.96
CA VAL A 288 8.93 -2.65 15.83
C VAL A 288 9.48 -2.00 17.07
N LYS A 289 8.88 -2.28 18.21
CA LYS A 289 9.32 -1.72 19.51
C LYS A 289 10.67 -2.26 19.99
N ARG A 290 11.01 -3.49 19.62
CA ARG A 290 12.23 -4.20 20.07
C ARG A 290 12.76 -5.12 18.97
N GLN A 291 14.02 -4.94 18.58
CA GLN A 291 14.71 -5.83 17.64
C GLN A 291 16.16 -5.96 18.01
N SER A 292 16.69 -7.19 17.93
CA SER A 292 18.11 -7.48 18.14
C SER A 292 18.95 -6.83 17.03
N GLY A 293 20.09 -6.27 17.44
CA GLY A 293 21.04 -5.65 16.51
C GLY A 293 22.11 -4.83 17.21
N PHE A 294 23.09 -4.37 16.44
CA PHE A 294 24.09 -3.42 16.93
C PHE A 294 23.44 -2.07 17.23
N LEU A 295 23.77 -1.52 18.39
CA LEU A 295 23.43 -0.15 18.74
C LEU A 295 24.48 0.80 18.16
N VAL A 296 24.24 2.10 18.28
CA VAL A 296 25.14 3.12 17.75
C VAL A 296 26.51 2.98 18.41
N PRO A 297 27.59 2.78 17.63
CA PRO A 297 28.95 2.77 18.14
C PRO A 297 29.29 4.10 18.82
N LYS A 298 30.06 4.05 19.91
CA LYS A 298 30.53 5.23 20.61
C LYS A 298 32.05 5.25 20.66
N PHE A 299 32.64 6.39 20.30
CA PHE A 299 34.05 6.66 20.49
C PHE A 299 34.20 7.54 21.73
N GLN A 300 35.09 7.19 22.62
CA GLN A 300 35.37 7.95 23.84
C GLN A 300 36.88 8.00 24.05
N ASP A 301 37.32 9.12 24.60
CA ASP A 301 38.69 9.28 25.04
C ASP A 301 38.71 9.47 26.56
N SER A 302 39.60 8.77 27.22
CA SER A 302 39.79 8.79 28.66
C SER A 302 41.27 9.06 28.98
N SER A 303 41.51 10.00 29.87
CA SER A 303 42.86 10.31 30.32
C SER A 303 43.61 9.13 30.98
N SER A 304 42.84 8.19 31.57
CA SER A 304 43.41 7.01 32.26
C SER A 304 43.47 5.76 31.40
N LEU A 305 42.52 5.55 30.48
CA LEU A 305 42.37 4.34 29.68
C LEU A 305 42.63 4.56 28.19
N GLY A 306 42.83 5.81 27.75
CA GLY A 306 43.04 6.16 26.33
C GLY A 306 41.77 6.14 25.48
N MET A 307 41.94 6.23 24.16
CA MET A 307 40.88 6.15 23.20
C MET A 307 40.19 4.78 23.23
N SER A 308 38.86 4.77 23.11
CA SER A 308 38.10 3.53 23.11
C SER A 308 36.98 3.53 22.07
N LEU A 309 36.71 2.34 21.53
CA LEU A 309 35.59 2.04 20.67
C LEU A 309 34.65 1.10 21.40
N ASN A 310 33.40 1.55 21.55
CA ASN A 310 32.32 0.76 22.14
C ASN A 310 31.35 0.31 21.03
N LEU A 311 31.08 -1.01 20.93
CA LEU A 311 30.24 -1.65 19.91
C LEU A 311 29.08 -2.43 20.57
N PRO A 312 28.09 -1.78 21.16
CA PRO A 312 27.05 -2.48 21.89
C PRO A 312 26.14 -3.28 20.96
N TYR A 313 25.79 -4.49 21.38
CA TYR A 313 24.83 -5.36 20.72
C TYR A 313 23.66 -5.63 21.65
N TYR A 314 22.45 -5.29 21.20
CA TYR A 314 21.20 -5.53 21.89
C TYR A 314 20.56 -6.82 21.38
N TYR A 315 20.14 -7.71 22.28
CA TYR A 315 19.45 -8.95 21.99
C TYR A 315 18.06 -8.98 22.64
N ALA A 316 17.01 -8.87 21.85
CA ALA A 316 15.63 -9.00 22.28
C ALA A 316 15.28 -10.50 22.39
N ILE A 317 15.35 -11.07 23.60
CA ILE A 317 15.08 -12.50 23.84
C ILE A 317 13.58 -12.77 23.71
N SER A 318 12.75 -11.90 24.30
CA SER A 318 11.29 -11.97 24.23
C SER A 318 10.68 -10.59 24.51
N ASN A 319 9.33 -10.47 24.48
CA ASN A 319 8.67 -9.21 24.75
C ASN A 319 8.96 -8.61 26.14
N ASN A 320 9.39 -9.45 27.09
CA ASN A 320 9.63 -9.05 28.46
C ASN A 320 11.06 -9.32 28.94
N LYS A 321 11.96 -9.76 28.06
CA LYS A 321 13.37 -10.07 28.36
C LYS A 321 14.27 -9.52 27.28
N ASP A 322 15.37 -8.92 27.68
CA ASP A 322 16.43 -8.51 26.78
C ASP A 322 17.82 -8.67 27.44
N PHE A 323 18.83 -8.66 26.58
CA PHE A 323 20.22 -8.73 26.95
C PHE A 323 21.01 -7.74 26.10
N THR A 324 21.86 -6.96 26.70
CA THR A 324 22.77 -6.05 26.01
C THR A 324 24.20 -6.46 26.32
N PHE A 325 24.96 -6.77 25.28
CA PHE A 325 26.41 -6.96 25.38
C PHE A 325 27.11 -5.69 24.89
N ASN A 326 28.00 -5.13 25.70
CA ASN A 326 28.56 -3.81 25.49
C ASN A 326 30.10 -3.88 25.56
N PRO A 327 30.80 -4.48 24.57
CA PRO A 327 32.24 -4.55 24.53
C PRO A 327 32.85 -3.17 24.23
N ARG A 328 33.88 -2.80 24.97
CA ARG A 328 34.69 -1.62 24.76
C ARG A 328 36.14 -2.01 24.60
N LEU A 329 36.72 -1.62 23.48
CA LEU A 329 38.14 -1.87 23.15
C LEU A 329 38.92 -0.56 23.31
N TYR A 330 40.01 -0.60 24.01
CA TYR A 330 40.87 0.55 24.26
C TYR A 330 42.16 0.47 23.41
N SER A 331 42.72 1.64 23.09
CA SER A 331 43.93 1.74 22.25
C SER A 331 45.16 1.12 22.86
N ASN A 332 45.22 0.88 24.19
CA ASN A 332 46.31 0.31 24.94
C ASN A 332 46.08 -1.17 25.28
N ASN A 333 45.51 -1.94 24.36
CA ASN A 333 45.26 -3.39 24.47
C ASN A 333 44.39 -3.83 25.66
N LYS A 334 43.68 -2.89 26.30
CA LYS A 334 42.70 -3.19 27.34
C LYS A 334 41.34 -3.41 26.72
N TYR A 335 40.51 -4.21 27.39
CA TYR A 335 39.13 -4.38 27.00
C TYR A 335 38.19 -4.44 28.20
N LEU A 336 37.03 -3.89 28.06
CA LEU A 336 35.92 -4.00 28.98
C LEU A 336 34.79 -4.78 28.32
N ALA A 337 34.39 -5.90 28.89
CA ALA A 337 33.19 -6.63 28.52
C ALA A 337 32.10 -6.32 29.56
N GLN A 338 31.06 -5.61 29.17
CA GLN A 338 29.90 -5.32 30.01
C GLN A 338 28.66 -5.99 29.45
N SER A 339 27.81 -6.54 30.32
CA SER A 339 26.57 -7.23 29.92
C SER A 339 25.45 -6.88 30.86
N GLU A 340 24.32 -6.46 30.33
CA GLU A 340 23.09 -6.19 31.07
C GLU A 340 21.98 -7.14 30.63
N PHE A 341 21.40 -7.87 31.57
CA PHE A 341 20.17 -8.64 31.37
C PHE A 341 19.00 -7.96 32.09
N ARG A 342 17.88 -7.79 31.40
CA ARG A 342 16.67 -7.23 31.97
C ARG A 342 15.49 -8.16 31.74
N GLN A 343 14.66 -8.31 32.77
CA GLN A 343 13.39 -9.04 32.68
C GLN A 343 12.31 -8.29 33.44
N VAL A 344 11.14 -8.14 32.82
CA VAL A 344 9.95 -7.53 33.43
C VAL A 344 8.78 -8.51 33.32
N ASN A 345 8.18 -8.87 34.45
CA ASN A 345 7.00 -9.71 34.55
C ASN A 345 5.83 -8.89 35.12
N LYS A 346 4.63 -9.48 35.15
CA LYS A 346 3.45 -8.85 35.75
C LYS A 346 3.59 -8.70 37.27
N GLY A 347 4.31 -7.72 37.75
CA GLY A 347 4.53 -7.49 39.21
C GLY A 347 5.94 -7.78 39.68
N SER A 348 6.89 -8.07 38.81
CA SER A 348 8.30 -8.10 39.17
C SER A 348 9.20 -7.60 38.04
N SER A 349 10.34 -7.04 38.40
CA SER A 349 11.41 -6.67 37.46
C SER A 349 12.76 -7.13 37.99
N HIS A 350 13.65 -7.51 37.07
CA HIS A 350 14.99 -8.03 37.38
C HIS A 350 15.99 -7.39 36.43
N ILE A 351 17.08 -6.88 36.95
CA ILE A 351 18.23 -6.36 36.22
C ILE A 351 19.47 -7.02 36.78
N ILE A 352 20.28 -7.60 35.89
CA ILE A 352 21.61 -8.14 36.20
C ILE A 352 22.58 -7.37 35.33
N ASP A 353 23.59 -6.76 35.94
CA ASP A 353 24.67 -6.07 35.25
C ASP A 353 26.02 -6.74 35.68
N LEU A 354 26.75 -7.17 34.64
CA LEU A 354 28.03 -7.85 34.76
C LEU A 354 29.08 -7.10 34.01
N SER A 355 30.28 -6.93 34.57
CA SER A 355 31.40 -6.45 33.77
C SER A 355 32.70 -7.13 34.15
N PHE A 356 33.59 -7.14 33.16
CA PHE A 356 34.96 -7.60 33.30
C PHE A 356 35.86 -6.65 32.50
N LEU A 357 36.75 -5.97 33.20
CA LEU A 357 37.82 -5.14 32.65
C LEU A 357 39.14 -5.93 32.74
N ASN A 358 39.76 -6.19 31.59
CA ASN A 358 41.14 -6.63 31.52
C ASN A 358 42.06 -5.41 31.49
N ASP A 359 42.85 -5.24 32.51
CA ASP A 359 43.88 -4.21 32.62
C ASP A 359 45.20 -4.90 32.91
N ASP A 360 46.30 -4.50 32.29
CA ASP A 360 47.64 -5.11 32.40
C ASP A 360 48.11 -5.28 33.84
N LYS A 361 47.60 -4.51 34.78
CA LYS A 361 47.98 -4.53 36.18
C LYS A 361 47.04 -5.34 37.09
N ILE A 362 45.74 -5.18 36.93
CA ILE A 362 44.71 -5.78 37.78
C ILE A 362 43.40 -5.93 36.98
N ASN A 363 42.90 -7.15 36.92
CA ASN A 363 41.58 -7.41 36.39
C ASN A 363 40.51 -6.89 37.36
N LYS A 364 39.51 -6.18 36.82
CA LYS A 364 38.41 -5.65 37.62
C LYS A 364 37.08 -6.21 37.11
N SER A 365 36.19 -6.53 38.03
CA SER A 365 34.86 -7.04 37.68
C SER A 365 33.82 -6.55 38.65
N HIS A 366 32.56 -6.51 38.18
CA HIS A 366 31.42 -6.34 39.06
C HIS A 366 30.27 -7.30 38.71
N PHE A 367 29.47 -7.57 39.73
CA PHE A 367 28.17 -8.23 39.64
C PHE A 367 27.17 -7.39 40.39
N PHE A 368 26.19 -6.81 39.65
CA PHE A 368 25.07 -6.06 40.23
C PHE A 368 23.77 -6.76 39.89
N TYR A 369 22.94 -6.95 40.92
CA TYR A 369 21.59 -7.44 40.77
C TYR A 369 20.61 -6.51 41.43
N LYS A 370 19.52 -6.14 40.72
CA LYS A 370 18.38 -5.43 41.27
C LYS A 370 17.11 -6.19 40.91
N GLY A 371 16.42 -6.69 41.94
CA GLY A 371 15.09 -7.30 41.82
C GLY A 371 14.04 -6.46 42.52
N SER A 372 12.89 -6.25 41.89
CA SER A 372 11.74 -5.61 42.52
C SER A 372 10.50 -6.47 42.30
N LYS A 373 9.69 -6.64 43.32
CA LYS A 373 8.44 -7.40 43.29
C LYS A 373 7.34 -6.62 44.00
N LYS A 374 6.22 -6.40 43.28
CA LYS A 374 5.00 -5.87 43.87
C LYS A 374 4.35 -6.94 44.74
N LEU A 375 4.08 -6.60 45.99
CA LEU A 375 3.39 -7.45 46.95
C LEU A 375 1.96 -6.93 47.06
N ASN A 376 0.98 -7.83 47.15
CA ASN A 376 -0.41 -7.45 47.33
C ASN A 376 -0.78 -7.82 48.77
N PHE A 377 -0.80 -6.85 49.67
CA PHE A 377 -1.31 -6.97 51.02
C PHE A 377 -2.60 -6.19 51.11
N ASP A 378 -3.67 -6.78 51.62
CA ASP A 378 -5.01 -6.20 51.66
C ASP A 378 -5.12 -4.88 52.44
N ASN A 379 -4.16 -4.61 53.34
CA ASN A 379 -4.12 -3.43 54.18
C ASN A 379 -3.23 -2.29 53.68
N PHE A 380 -2.64 -2.44 52.49
CA PHE A 380 -1.71 -1.44 51.95
C PHE A 380 -2.01 -1.17 50.48
N ASP A 381 -2.12 0.13 50.14
CA ASP A 381 -2.36 0.55 48.74
C ASP A 381 -1.20 0.20 47.80
N ASP A 382 0.03 0.21 48.30
CA ASP A 382 1.24 -0.13 47.52
C ASP A 382 2.31 -0.77 48.43
N SER A 383 2.73 -1.98 48.05
CA SER A 383 3.77 -2.71 48.78
C SER A 383 4.79 -3.26 47.78
N ASN A 384 6.05 -2.87 47.93
CA ASN A 384 7.11 -3.30 47.01
C ASN A 384 8.30 -3.88 47.83
N LEU A 385 8.73 -5.09 47.44
CA LEU A 385 9.99 -5.66 47.92
C LEU A 385 11.09 -5.38 46.87
N THR A 386 12.17 -4.74 47.29
CA THR A 386 13.35 -4.50 46.45
C THR A 386 14.57 -5.14 47.06
N VAL A 387 15.25 -5.97 46.27
CA VAL A 387 16.54 -6.61 46.64
C VAL A 387 17.63 -6.05 45.74
N LYS A 388 18.71 -5.57 46.31
CA LYS A 388 19.92 -5.11 45.62
C LYS A 388 21.12 -5.91 46.12
N ILE A 389 21.90 -6.42 45.21
CA ILE A 389 23.17 -7.09 45.46
C ILE A 389 24.21 -6.39 44.61
N GLU A 390 25.23 -5.86 45.24
CA GLU A 390 26.32 -5.15 44.57
C GLU A 390 27.64 -5.75 45.05
N ASN A 391 28.39 -6.38 44.14
CA ASN A 391 29.70 -6.98 44.41
C ASN A 391 30.69 -6.45 43.38
N VAL A 392 31.83 -5.99 43.86
CA VAL A 392 32.96 -5.50 43.06
C VAL A 392 34.23 -6.20 43.45
N SER A 393 35.12 -6.48 42.51
CA SER A 393 36.40 -7.14 42.77
C SER A 393 37.43 -6.27 43.45
N ASN A 394 37.23 -4.95 43.50
CA ASN A 394 38.19 -3.98 44.01
C ASN A 394 37.46 -2.68 44.43
N ASP A 395 37.86 -2.13 45.59
CA ASP A 395 37.27 -0.90 46.16
C ASP A 395 37.40 0.35 45.26
N THR A 396 38.32 0.34 44.34
CA THR A 396 38.53 1.43 43.38
C THR A 396 37.86 1.20 42.04
N TYR A 397 37.04 0.15 41.90
CA TYR A 397 36.41 -0.22 40.62
C TYR A 397 35.64 0.93 39.96
N LEU A 398 34.88 1.72 40.74
CA LEU A 398 34.09 2.84 40.26
C LEU A 398 34.87 4.17 40.15
N LYS A 399 36.16 4.19 40.47
CA LYS A 399 37.02 5.38 40.42
C LYS A 399 37.89 5.49 39.17
N THR A 400 37.71 4.61 38.18
CA THR A 400 38.54 4.56 36.97
C THR A 400 37.76 4.92 35.71
#